data_e3b2499ebe4cc1d427d7e030a75e11a5
#
_entry.id   e3b2499ebe4cc1d427d7e030a75e11a5
#
_cell.length_a   1.000
_cell.length_b   1.000
_cell.length_c   1.000
_cell.angle_alpha   90.00
_cell.angle_beta   90.00
_cell.angle_gamma   90.00
#
_symmetry.space_group_name_H-M   'P 1'
#
loop_
_entity.id
_entity.type
_entity.pdbx_description
1 polymer ?
#
loop_
_entity_poly.entity_id
_entity_poly.type
_entity_poly.pdbx_seq_one_letter_code
_entity_poly.pdbx_strand_id
1 'polypeptide(L)'
;MSVQMVIELADRQGAQAVLQALETYKTRLRLGIERTRRRLREFEQRHGVTTAHFLERMAAEDLSGDDLEYVEWAGEAKLLKGLETELRELEHARFASTNTSPDH
;
A
#
# COMPACT_ATOMS: atom_id res chain seq x y z
N MET A 1 -11.06 -2.08 14.42
CA MET A 1 -10.26 -2.39 15.61
C MET A 1 -8.88 -1.79 15.47
N SER A 2 -8.42 -1.12 16.48
CA SER A 2 -7.11 -0.49 16.40
C SER A 2 -6.06 -1.35 17.11
N VAL A 3 -4.88 -1.33 16.57
CA VAL A 3 -3.75 -2.07 17.12
C VAL A 3 -2.70 -1.07 17.56
N GLN A 4 -2.16 -1.26 18.73
CA GLN A 4 -1.11 -0.39 19.23
C GLN A 4 0.17 -1.19 19.37
N MET A 5 1.24 -0.65 18.85
CA MET A 5 2.55 -1.27 18.93
C MET A 5 3.44 -0.41 19.81
N VAL A 6 4.13 -1.05 20.73
CA VAL A 6 5.09 -0.36 21.58
C VAL A 6 6.47 -0.93 21.29
N ILE A 7 7.42 -0.05 21.02
CA ILE A 7 8.80 -0.44 20.76
C ILE A 7 9.67 0.18 21.82
N GLU A 8 10.40 -0.67 22.55
CA GLU A 8 11.33 -0.20 23.56
C GLU A 8 12.73 -0.16 22.95
N LEU A 9 13.36 0.99 23.05
CA LEU A 9 14.68 1.19 22.48
C LEU A 9 15.62 1.71 23.55
N ALA A 10 16.86 1.27 23.46
CA ALA A 10 17.86 1.60 24.48
C ALA A 10 18.24 3.07 24.46
N ASP A 11 18.17 3.72 23.32
CA ASP A 11 18.58 5.10 23.23
C ASP A 11 17.87 5.82 22.11
N ARG A 12 18.09 7.14 22.04
CA ARG A 12 17.45 8.00 21.08
C ARG A 12 17.90 7.72 19.65
N GLN A 13 19.14 7.31 19.47
CA GLN A 13 19.66 7.00 18.14
C GLN A 13 18.96 5.78 17.57
N GLY A 14 18.71 4.77 18.41
CA GLY A 14 17.94 3.59 17.97
C GLY A 14 16.53 3.96 17.58
N ALA A 15 15.89 4.86 18.34
CA ALA A 15 14.55 5.31 18.02
C ALA A 15 14.51 6.01 16.68
N GLN A 16 15.49 6.88 16.41
CA GLN A 16 15.55 7.59 15.14
C GLN A 16 15.79 6.65 13.98
N ALA A 17 16.64 5.65 14.17
CA ALA A 17 16.91 4.68 13.12
C ALA A 17 15.66 3.90 12.74
N VAL A 18 14.85 3.50 13.71
CA VAL A 18 13.60 2.80 13.45
C VAL A 18 12.61 3.71 12.72
N LEU A 19 12.46 4.95 13.20
CA LEU A 19 11.55 5.88 12.55
C LEU A 19 11.97 6.19 11.13
N GLN A 20 13.27 6.32 10.89
CA GLN A 20 13.77 6.58 9.55
C GLN A 20 13.55 5.39 8.63
N ALA A 21 13.72 4.18 9.14
CA ALA A 21 13.45 2.97 8.36
C ALA A 21 11.97 2.90 7.96
N LEU A 22 11.08 3.28 8.87
CA LEU A 22 9.65 3.30 8.59
C LEU A 22 9.30 4.35 7.52
N GLU A 23 9.92 5.54 7.60
CA GLU A 23 9.69 6.56 6.60
C GLU A 23 10.19 6.14 5.23
N THR A 24 11.34 5.47 5.19
CA THR A 24 11.87 4.93 3.93
C THR A 24 10.92 3.89 3.34
N TYR A 25 10.38 3.02 4.17
CA TYR A 25 9.45 2.01 3.71
C TYR A 25 8.15 2.64 3.19
N LYS A 26 7.62 3.63 3.90
CA LYS A 26 6.43 4.35 3.42
C LYS A 26 6.68 5.01 2.07
N THR A 27 7.87 5.58 1.89
CA THR A 27 8.23 6.18 0.60
C THR A 27 8.21 5.14 -0.51
N ARG A 28 8.75 3.95 -0.24
CA ARG A 28 8.72 2.87 -1.23
C ARG A 28 7.30 2.45 -1.56
N LEU A 29 6.41 2.41 -0.55
CA LEU A 29 5.02 2.10 -0.80
C LEU A 29 4.36 3.15 -1.69
N ARG A 30 4.63 4.44 -1.43
CA ARG A 30 4.07 5.52 -2.24
C ARG A 30 4.54 5.45 -3.69
N LEU A 31 5.81 5.13 -3.90
CA LEU A 31 6.34 4.96 -5.25
C LEU A 31 5.71 3.75 -5.95
N GLY A 32 5.50 2.67 -5.22
CA GLY A 32 4.82 1.50 -5.76
C GLY A 32 3.38 1.80 -6.13
N ILE A 33 2.68 2.58 -5.30
CA ILE A 33 1.32 3.01 -5.57
C ILE A 33 1.27 3.85 -6.85
N GLU A 34 2.17 4.82 -7.01
CA GLU A 34 2.21 5.63 -8.21
C GLU A 34 2.47 4.81 -9.46
N ARG A 35 3.42 3.88 -9.38
CA ARG A 35 3.75 3.02 -10.52
C ARG A 35 2.56 2.16 -10.91
N THR A 36 1.88 1.58 -9.90
CA THR A 36 0.73 0.71 -10.16
C THR A 36 -0.43 1.50 -10.73
N ARG A 37 -0.68 2.71 -10.23
CA ARG A 37 -1.73 3.58 -10.78
C ARG A 37 -1.45 3.94 -12.24
N ARG A 38 -0.19 4.20 -12.57
CA ARG A 38 0.21 4.48 -13.94
C ARG A 38 -0.07 3.29 -14.84
N ARG A 39 0.28 2.10 -14.37
CA ARG A 39 0.02 0.86 -15.10
C ARG A 39 -1.47 0.64 -15.33
N LEU A 40 -2.30 0.90 -14.32
CA LEU A 40 -3.73 0.78 -14.47
C LEU A 40 -4.29 1.77 -15.49
N ARG A 41 -3.77 3.00 -15.50
CA ARG A 41 -4.21 3.99 -16.49
C ARG A 41 -3.85 3.54 -17.90
N GLU A 42 -2.72 2.87 -18.08
CA GLU A 42 -2.34 2.34 -19.39
C GLU A 42 -3.35 1.30 -19.86
N PHE A 43 -3.76 0.40 -18.99
CA PHE A 43 -4.78 -0.59 -19.32
C PHE A 43 -6.10 0.10 -19.64
N GLU A 44 -6.49 1.08 -18.83
CA GLU A 44 -7.75 1.81 -19.03
C GLU A 44 -7.78 2.54 -20.38
N GLN A 45 -6.67 3.15 -20.75
CA GLN A 45 -6.58 3.82 -22.04
C GLN A 45 -6.64 2.84 -23.20
N ARG A 46 -5.99 1.71 -23.04
CA ARG A 46 -5.96 0.69 -24.10
C ARG A 46 -7.33 0.07 -24.35
N HIS A 47 -8.08 -0.14 -23.27
CA HIS A 47 -9.38 -0.83 -23.37
C HIS A 47 -10.58 0.10 -23.33
N GLY A 48 -10.37 1.37 -23.03
CA GLY A 48 -11.45 2.35 -23.02
C GLY A 48 -12.45 2.20 -21.90
N VAL A 49 -12.08 1.54 -20.81
CA VAL A 49 -12.94 1.37 -19.64
C VAL A 49 -12.12 1.60 -18.38
N THR A 50 -12.81 1.88 -17.27
CA THR A 50 -12.12 2.03 -15.98
C THR A 50 -11.78 0.67 -15.41
N THR A 51 -10.81 0.64 -14.52
CA THR A 51 -10.45 -0.59 -13.82
C THR A 51 -11.64 -1.13 -13.04
N ALA A 52 -12.41 -0.27 -12.38
CA ALA A 52 -13.58 -0.70 -11.63
C ALA A 52 -14.58 -1.42 -12.53
N HIS A 53 -14.85 -0.85 -13.70
CA HIS A 53 -15.77 -1.46 -14.66
C HIS A 53 -15.24 -2.81 -15.16
N PHE A 54 -13.94 -2.86 -15.46
CA PHE A 54 -13.30 -4.10 -15.90
C PHE A 54 -13.44 -5.19 -14.83
N LEU A 55 -13.21 -4.86 -13.57
CA LEU A 55 -13.29 -5.86 -12.49
C LEU A 55 -14.73 -6.36 -12.30
N GLU A 56 -15.71 -5.47 -12.45
CA GLU A 56 -17.11 -5.87 -12.39
C GLU A 56 -17.46 -6.85 -13.50
N ARG A 57 -17.02 -6.56 -14.72
CA ARG A 57 -17.26 -7.43 -15.85
C ARG A 57 -16.57 -8.76 -15.69
N MET A 58 -15.35 -8.74 -15.16
CA MET A 58 -14.58 -9.96 -14.93
C MET A 58 -15.32 -10.89 -13.97
N ALA A 59 -15.88 -10.34 -12.90
CA ALA A 59 -16.61 -11.12 -11.92
C ALA A 59 -17.94 -11.63 -12.50
N ALA A 60 -18.66 -10.78 -13.25
CA ALA A 60 -19.98 -11.12 -13.77
C ALA A 60 -19.92 -12.10 -14.93
N GLU A 61 -18.91 -12.00 -15.77
CA GLU A 61 -18.82 -12.76 -17.00
C GLU A 61 -17.75 -13.87 -16.94
N ASP A 62 -17.14 -14.04 -15.79
CA ASP A 62 -16.09 -15.06 -15.59
C ASP A 62 -15.02 -14.97 -16.66
N LEU A 63 -14.51 -13.78 -16.92
CA LEU A 63 -13.50 -13.57 -17.91
C LEU A 63 -12.11 -13.97 -17.43
N SER A 64 -12.01 -14.91 -16.56
CA SER A 64 -10.75 -15.24 -16.00
C SER A 64 -9.94 -16.14 -16.89
N GLY A 65 -8.71 -15.99 -16.90
CA GLY A 65 -7.79 -17.05 -17.22
C GLY A 65 -7.29 -17.16 -18.63
N ASP A 66 -8.06 -16.81 -19.60
CA ASP A 66 -7.63 -17.05 -20.98
C ASP A 66 -6.88 -15.88 -21.59
N ASP A 67 -7.00 -14.68 -21.04
CA ASP A 67 -6.31 -13.52 -21.56
C ASP A 67 -5.29 -13.05 -20.53
N LEU A 68 -4.04 -13.20 -20.86
CA LEU A 68 -2.94 -12.82 -19.97
C LEU A 68 -3.00 -11.36 -19.57
N GLU A 69 -3.39 -10.48 -20.47
CA GLU A 69 -3.51 -9.06 -20.18
C GLU A 69 -4.57 -8.79 -19.12
N TYR A 70 -5.69 -9.53 -19.15
CA TYR A 70 -6.73 -9.38 -18.14
C TYR A 70 -6.23 -9.87 -16.79
N VAL A 71 -5.46 -10.96 -16.75
CA VAL A 71 -4.87 -11.45 -15.52
C VAL A 71 -3.89 -10.43 -14.94
N GLU A 72 -3.08 -9.81 -15.80
CA GLU A 72 -2.14 -8.78 -15.36
C GLU A 72 -2.88 -7.56 -14.83
N TRP A 73 -3.94 -7.12 -15.52
CA TRP A 73 -4.73 -5.96 -15.09
C TRP A 73 -5.36 -6.22 -13.72
N ALA A 74 -6.00 -7.37 -13.54
CA ALA A 74 -6.61 -7.72 -12.27
C ALA A 74 -5.55 -7.83 -11.16
N GLY A 75 -4.38 -8.39 -11.48
CA GLY A 75 -3.27 -8.49 -10.53
C GLY A 75 -2.76 -7.13 -10.09
N GLU A 76 -2.63 -6.19 -11.03
CA GLU A 76 -2.19 -4.83 -10.72
C GLU A 76 -3.22 -4.11 -9.84
N ALA A 77 -4.50 -4.30 -10.10
CA ALA A 77 -5.56 -3.72 -9.28
C ALA A 77 -5.49 -4.25 -7.85
N LYS A 78 -5.25 -5.55 -7.70
CA LYS A 78 -5.13 -6.17 -6.39
C LYS A 78 -3.87 -5.67 -5.67
N LEU A 79 -2.77 -5.53 -6.40
CA LEU A 79 -1.53 -5.01 -5.85
C LEU A 79 -1.73 -3.57 -5.33
N LEU A 80 -2.40 -2.73 -6.09
CA LEU A 80 -2.65 -1.36 -5.66
C LEU A 80 -3.42 -1.33 -4.35
N LYS A 81 -4.46 -2.13 -4.25
CA LYS A 81 -5.26 -2.18 -3.04
C LYS A 81 -4.43 -2.60 -1.85
N GLY A 82 -3.57 -3.60 -2.02
CA GLY A 82 -2.70 -4.07 -0.95
C GLY A 82 -1.70 -3.01 -0.51
N LEU A 83 -1.08 -2.30 -1.47
CA LEU A 83 -0.12 -1.25 -1.17
C LEU A 83 -0.80 -0.08 -0.44
N GLU A 84 -1.98 0.31 -0.88
CA GLU A 84 -2.71 1.40 -0.25
C GLU A 84 -3.14 1.04 1.17
N THR A 85 -3.56 -0.20 1.38
CA THR A 85 -3.94 -0.66 2.71
C THR A 85 -2.74 -0.66 3.64
N GLU A 86 -1.61 -1.16 3.17
CA GLU A 86 -0.41 -1.21 4.00
C GLU A 86 0.08 0.18 4.36
N LEU A 87 0.09 1.10 3.40
CA LEU A 87 0.51 2.47 3.67
C LEU A 87 -0.42 3.12 4.70
N ARG A 88 -1.73 2.91 4.55
CA ARG A 88 -2.70 3.48 5.47
C ARG A 88 -2.49 2.94 6.89
N GLU A 89 -2.23 1.65 7.01
CA GLU A 89 -1.98 1.05 8.31
C GLU A 89 -0.74 1.62 8.97
N LEU A 90 0.31 1.85 8.19
CA LEU A 90 1.53 2.45 8.73
C LEU A 90 1.33 3.91 9.10
N GLU A 91 0.55 4.64 8.33
CA GLU A 91 0.28 6.05 8.64
C GLU A 91 -0.56 6.22 9.88
N HIS A 92 -1.41 5.25 10.20
CA HIS A 92 -2.24 5.30 11.38
C HIS A 92 -1.61 4.60 12.59
N ALA A 93 -0.44 3.99 12.43
CA ALA A 93 0.21 3.32 13.53
C ALA A 93 0.73 4.33 14.54
N ARG A 94 0.62 3.96 15.81
CA ARG A 94 1.13 4.79 16.89
C ARG A 94 2.33 4.08 17.50
N PHE A 95 3.38 4.85 17.72
CA PHE A 95 4.58 4.32 18.34
C PHE A 95 4.80 5.04 19.66
N ALA A 96 4.96 4.29 20.74
CA ALA A 96 5.24 4.83 22.04
C ALA A 96 6.65 4.48 22.42
N SER A 97 7.38 5.44 23.00
CA SER A 97 8.74 5.21 23.46
C SER A 97 8.77 5.37 24.96
N THR A 98 9.40 4.43 25.65
CA THR A 98 9.55 4.53 27.08
C THR A 98 10.52 5.60 27.48
N ASN A 99 11.28 6.13 26.54
CA ASN A 99 12.19 7.23 26.79
C ASN A 99 11.58 8.57 26.55
N THR A 100 10.33 8.63 26.18
CA THR A 100 9.68 9.87 25.92
C THR A 100 9.37 10.54 27.23
N SER A 101 9.82 11.69 27.34
CA SER A 101 9.58 12.42 28.52
C SER A 101 8.68 13.52 28.18
N PRO A 102 7.49 13.46 28.63
CA PRO A 102 6.49 14.33 28.12
C PRO A 102 6.49 15.70 28.61
N ASP A 103 6.97 15.91 29.67
CA ASP A 103 6.85 17.15 30.18
C ASP A 103 7.88 17.95 29.98
N HIS A 104 8.48 17.60 29.23
CA HIS A 104 9.48 18.38 28.97
C HIS A 104 9.16 19.09 27.96
#